data_8eb560e5f045c9d6c140b53b6bb29c5a
#
_entry.id   8eb560e5f045c9d6c140b53b6bb29c5a
#
_cell.length_a   1.000
_cell.length_b   1.000
_cell.length_c   1.000
_cell.angle_alpha   90.00
_cell.angle_beta   90.00
_cell.angle_gamma   90.00
#
_symmetry.space_group_name_H-M   'P 1'
#
loop_
_entity.id
_entity.type
_entity.pdbx_description
1 polymer ?
#
loop_
_entity_poly.entity_id
_entity_poly.type
_entity_poly.pdbx_seq_one_letter_code
_entity_poly.pdbx_strand_id
1 'polypeptide(L)'
;MDIKKFLESEYSYENFKKFIFDKFYGFEENNIDYEEPDTNIEQKHILKYKFMGSCQLDDKKEIGFFEVITTEKTDIENNRVSLGNILKNKASNELLDSAIAVFYNPNNPSVWRLSFIKFSYDENDKQQVSNLKRFTYVLGKNIPIKTAYNQLKNLKYPSLIELEEAFSVDKVTKEFYAGLVTLYNDFLDTYLKYPNRSEQYENSKKEFAIRLIGRLLFIKFLNKKSLVPNSIFTVEKDYYNEVLEPLFFEKLNTPKKDRKPEFKDEQIPFLNGGLFEPLGLDFYDYKGMSNFYRGDLIISDKFFEEFYSHLANYNFTIDENSLDDSELSIDPEMLGRIFENLLAEINPETKENARKSTGSFYTPREIVDYMVSSSIYEYLKDKTNIEENILKTIVFKNEEPKNDYDKTKILSALFELKILDPACGSGAFPMGILQKMMKILSLIDEDATIWFKLQSKAFIEENSGKNINYLRKLKIIKDSIFGVDIQPSAIEISKLRFFLSLIVDEDGEPEPLPNLEFKFVCANTLLPSPFNIKKNTQTTIFDNTDNIN
;
A
#
# COMPACT_ATOMS: atom_id res chain seq x y z
N MET A 1 31.27 -13.09 7.02
CA MET A 1 30.92 -12.14 5.94
C MET A 1 30.54 -10.77 6.53
N ASP A 2 30.93 -9.64 5.90
CA ASP A 2 30.41 -8.32 6.28
C ASP A 2 29.02 -8.14 5.65
N ILE A 3 27.98 -8.38 6.48
CA ILE A 3 26.58 -8.34 6.05
C ILE A 3 26.16 -6.93 5.60
N LYS A 4 26.68 -5.86 6.25
CA LYS A 4 26.36 -4.50 5.89
C LYS A 4 26.84 -4.18 4.46
N LYS A 5 28.11 -4.49 4.19
CA LYS A 5 28.71 -4.30 2.87
C LYS A 5 27.99 -5.12 1.79
N PHE A 6 27.53 -6.33 2.10
CA PHE A 6 26.76 -7.16 1.18
C PHE A 6 25.43 -6.48 0.78
N LEU A 7 24.67 -5.99 1.76
CA LEU A 7 23.35 -5.39 1.53
C LEU A 7 23.42 -4.02 0.80
N GLU A 8 24.53 -3.27 1.00
CA GLU A 8 24.75 -1.95 0.36
C GLU A 8 25.43 -2.05 -1.02
N SER A 9 25.90 -3.22 -1.44
CA SER A 9 26.62 -3.37 -2.70
C SER A 9 25.69 -3.69 -3.87
N GLU A 10 26.22 -3.50 -5.08
CA GLU A 10 25.61 -4.07 -6.28
C GLU A 10 25.50 -5.59 -6.14
N TYR A 11 24.49 -6.17 -6.78
CA TYR A 11 24.33 -7.61 -6.75
C TYR A 11 25.54 -8.32 -7.36
N SER A 12 25.95 -9.41 -6.73
CA SER A 12 26.99 -10.32 -7.20
C SER A 12 26.65 -11.74 -6.77
N TYR A 13 26.65 -12.67 -7.73
CA TYR A 13 26.45 -14.10 -7.48
C TYR A 13 27.39 -14.64 -6.40
N GLU A 14 28.68 -14.30 -6.49
CA GLU A 14 29.68 -14.74 -5.52
C GLU A 14 29.42 -14.21 -4.10
N ASN A 15 28.93 -12.97 -3.98
CA ASN A 15 28.59 -12.42 -2.67
C ASN A 15 27.32 -13.07 -2.10
N PHE A 16 26.33 -13.35 -2.94
CA PHE A 16 25.13 -14.06 -2.52
C PHE A 16 25.45 -15.51 -2.11
N LYS A 17 26.29 -16.21 -2.87
CA LYS A 17 26.79 -17.54 -2.51
C LYS A 17 27.53 -17.52 -1.18
N LYS A 18 28.41 -16.53 -0.93
CA LYS A 18 29.07 -16.35 0.37
C LYS A 18 28.09 -16.08 1.51
N PHE A 19 27.01 -15.33 1.24
CA PHE A 19 25.94 -15.10 2.22
C PHE A 19 25.26 -16.42 2.61
N ILE A 20 24.95 -17.27 1.64
CA ILE A 20 24.34 -18.59 1.89
C ILE A 20 25.25 -19.42 2.77
N PHE A 21 26.53 -19.57 2.41
CA PHE A 21 27.49 -20.35 3.20
C PHE A 21 27.74 -19.80 4.62
N ASP A 22 27.64 -18.47 4.82
CA ASP A 22 27.84 -17.83 6.12
C ASP A 22 26.63 -18.02 7.06
N LYS A 23 25.42 -18.06 6.51
CA LYS A 23 24.16 -18.06 7.26
C LYS A 23 23.49 -19.43 7.37
N PHE A 24 23.72 -20.32 6.41
CA PHE A 24 23.03 -21.60 6.31
C PHE A 24 24.03 -22.75 6.30
N TYR A 25 23.94 -23.58 7.32
CA TYR A 25 24.84 -24.74 7.45
C TYR A 25 24.37 -25.91 6.57
N GLY A 26 25.33 -26.64 5.98
CA GLY A 26 25.01 -27.83 5.19
C GLY A 26 24.43 -27.53 3.81
N PHE A 27 24.63 -26.32 3.27
CA PHE A 27 24.18 -25.97 1.92
C PHE A 27 24.83 -26.90 0.89
N GLU A 28 23.98 -27.62 0.14
CA GLU A 28 24.37 -28.48 -0.97
C GLU A 28 24.12 -27.74 -2.28
N GLU A 29 25.23 -27.41 -2.98
CA GLU A 29 25.15 -26.66 -4.22
C GLU A 29 24.64 -27.54 -5.36
N ASN A 30 23.65 -27.02 -6.11
CA ASN A 30 23.19 -27.64 -7.34
C ASN A 30 23.95 -27.07 -8.55
N ASN A 31 24.51 -27.95 -9.37
CA ASN A 31 25.30 -27.59 -10.57
C ASN A 31 24.45 -27.53 -11.86
N ILE A 32 23.13 -27.45 -11.76
CA ILE A 32 22.25 -27.29 -12.91
C ILE A 32 22.43 -25.89 -13.50
N ASP A 33 22.40 -25.79 -14.83
CA ASP A 33 22.46 -24.53 -15.56
C ASP A 33 21.17 -23.70 -15.40
N TYR A 34 21.20 -22.46 -15.88
CA TYR A 34 20.01 -21.59 -15.90
C TYR A 34 18.91 -22.16 -16.79
N GLU A 35 17.69 -22.08 -16.29
CA GLU A 35 16.45 -22.45 -16.97
C GLU A 35 15.70 -21.20 -17.43
N GLU A 36 14.94 -21.29 -18.52
CA GLU A 36 14.03 -20.23 -18.99
C GLU A 36 12.60 -20.47 -18.46
N PRO A 37 11.81 -19.44 -18.21
CA PRO A 37 10.42 -19.60 -17.78
C PRO A 37 9.55 -20.23 -18.87
N ASP A 38 8.63 -21.11 -18.45
CA ASP A 38 7.73 -21.84 -19.37
C ASP A 38 6.55 -21.02 -19.88
N THR A 39 6.13 -19.98 -19.14
CA THR A 39 4.93 -19.20 -19.43
C THR A 39 5.22 -17.85 -20.04
N ASN A 40 4.39 -17.40 -20.99
CA ASN A 40 4.50 -16.06 -21.61
C ASN A 40 4.40 -14.91 -20.58
N ILE A 41 3.68 -15.13 -19.48
CA ILE A 41 3.52 -14.12 -18.42
C ILE A 41 4.84 -13.91 -17.68
N GLU A 42 5.50 -14.99 -17.31
CA GLU A 42 6.79 -14.96 -16.62
C GLU A 42 7.89 -14.46 -17.53
N GLN A 43 7.90 -14.84 -18.82
CA GLN A 43 8.84 -14.38 -19.84
C GLN A 43 8.84 -12.87 -20.08
N LYS A 44 7.74 -12.17 -19.75
CA LYS A 44 7.70 -10.69 -19.83
C LYS A 44 8.71 -10.04 -18.86
N HIS A 45 8.95 -10.67 -17.71
CA HIS A 45 9.73 -10.08 -16.61
C HIS A 45 10.97 -10.87 -16.24
N ILE A 46 11.00 -12.18 -16.52
CA ILE A 46 12.09 -13.08 -16.17
C ILE A 46 12.80 -13.52 -17.44
N LEU A 47 14.10 -13.30 -17.51
CA LEU A 47 14.93 -13.78 -18.60
C LEU A 47 15.31 -15.25 -18.38
N LYS A 48 15.83 -15.56 -17.20
CA LYS A 48 16.21 -16.91 -16.79
C LYS A 48 16.35 -17.00 -15.26
N TYR A 49 16.30 -18.20 -14.72
CA TYR A 49 16.49 -18.46 -13.30
C TYR A 49 17.37 -19.69 -13.06
N LYS A 50 17.94 -19.78 -11.86
CA LYS A 50 18.79 -20.91 -11.44
C LYS A 50 18.37 -21.35 -10.04
N PHE A 51 18.13 -22.65 -9.87
CA PHE A 51 18.10 -23.27 -8.55
C PHE A 51 19.52 -23.53 -8.09
N MET A 52 19.99 -22.83 -7.06
CA MET A 52 21.36 -22.86 -6.60
C MET A 52 21.64 -24.06 -5.69
N GLY A 53 20.60 -24.65 -5.07
CA GLY A 53 20.70 -25.75 -4.14
C GLY A 53 19.78 -25.56 -2.93
N SER A 54 19.91 -26.47 -1.96
CA SER A 54 19.11 -26.47 -0.72
C SER A 54 19.94 -26.83 0.51
N CYS A 55 19.34 -26.65 1.69
CA CYS A 55 19.84 -27.17 2.96
C CYS A 55 18.69 -27.33 3.97
N GLN A 56 18.98 -28.06 5.05
CA GLN A 56 18.09 -28.13 6.19
C GLN A 56 18.32 -26.94 7.13
N LEU A 57 17.21 -26.37 7.62
CA LEU A 57 17.17 -25.40 8.71
C LEU A 57 17.33 -26.10 10.08
N ASP A 58 17.50 -25.33 11.16
CA ASP A 58 17.67 -25.87 12.52
C ASP A 58 16.48 -26.74 12.98
N ASP A 59 15.28 -26.41 12.54
CA ASP A 59 14.03 -27.16 12.79
C ASP A 59 13.77 -28.29 11.78
N LYS A 60 14.76 -28.70 11.00
CA LYS A 60 14.73 -29.76 9.98
C LYS A 60 13.80 -29.49 8.79
N LYS A 61 13.40 -28.23 8.59
CA LYS A 61 12.68 -27.79 7.41
C LYS A 61 13.64 -27.59 6.24
N GLU A 62 13.17 -27.84 5.01
CA GLU A 62 14.01 -27.72 3.81
C GLU A 62 13.86 -26.31 3.21
N ILE A 63 15.00 -25.64 2.94
CA ILE A 63 15.05 -24.34 2.27
C ILE A 63 15.83 -24.41 0.97
N GLY A 64 15.24 -23.86 -0.11
CA GLY A 64 15.90 -23.74 -1.41
C GLY A 64 16.41 -22.32 -1.68
N PHE A 65 17.42 -22.20 -2.55
CA PHE A 65 18.01 -20.91 -2.95
C PHE A 65 17.92 -20.73 -4.45
N PHE A 66 17.47 -19.54 -4.86
CA PHE A 66 17.24 -19.20 -6.27
C PHE A 66 17.91 -17.89 -6.65
N GLU A 67 18.47 -17.88 -7.85
CA GLU A 67 18.87 -16.65 -8.54
C GLU A 67 17.95 -16.43 -9.73
N VAL A 68 17.41 -15.21 -9.86
CA VAL A 68 16.47 -14.84 -10.91
C VAL A 68 16.98 -13.61 -11.64
N ILE A 69 17.24 -13.75 -12.92
CA ILE A 69 17.66 -12.68 -13.81
C ILE A 69 16.44 -12.15 -14.53
N THR A 70 16.14 -10.87 -14.34
CA THR A 70 14.99 -10.24 -14.98
C THR A 70 15.33 -9.74 -16.37
N THR A 71 14.27 -9.46 -17.16
CA THR A 71 14.44 -8.84 -18.48
C THR A 71 14.97 -7.40 -18.35
N GLU A 72 15.64 -6.90 -19.37
CA GLU A 72 16.22 -5.55 -19.39
C GLU A 72 15.21 -4.43 -19.10
N LYS A 73 13.96 -4.64 -19.49
CA LYS A 73 12.86 -3.67 -19.31
C LYS A 73 12.24 -3.69 -17.91
N THR A 74 12.61 -4.67 -17.07
CA THR A 74 12.03 -4.80 -15.73
C THR A 74 12.73 -3.87 -14.76
N ASP A 75 11.99 -2.90 -14.24
CA ASP A 75 12.43 -2.03 -13.15
C ASP A 75 12.29 -2.79 -11.81
N ILE A 76 13.43 -3.24 -11.29
CA ILE A 76 13.49 -4.02 -10.03
C ILE A 76 13.05 -3.21 -8.82
N GLU A 77 13.25 -1.90 -8.83
CA GLU A 77 12.89 -1.06 -7.69
C GLU A 77 11.36 -0.90 -7.56
N ASN A 78 10.66 -0.80 -8.68
CA ASN A 78 9.23 -0.49 -8.70
C ASN A 78 8.34 -1.67 -9.12
N ASN A 79 8.90 -2.73 -9.73
CA ASN A 79 8.11 -3.87 -10.19
C ASN A 79 8.24 -5.09 -9.29
N ARG A 80 7.09 -5.63 -8.87
CA ARG A 80 7.01 -6.92 -8.18
C ARG A 80 6.96 -8.04 -9.21
N VAL A 81 8.09 -8.70 -9.45
CA VAL A 81 8.21 -9.79 -10.42
C VAL A 81 7.61 -11.07 -9.83
N SER A 82 6.60 -11.64 -10.49
CA SER A 82 5.99 -12.90 -10.05
C SER A 82 6.81 -14.10 -10.51
N LEU A 83 7.08 -15.03 -9.59
CA LEU A 83 7.67 -16.34 -9.84
C LEU A 83 6.69 -17.49 -9.55
N GLY A 84 5.41 -17.20 -9.40
CA GLY A 84 4.43 -18.08 -8.79
C GLY A 84 4.51 -19.54 -9.24
N ASN A 85 4.40 -19.81 -10.54
CA ASN A 85 4.36 -21.17 -11.07
C ASN A 85 5.74 -21.86 -11.05
N ILE A 86 6.81 -21.13 -11.38
CA ILE A 86 8.19 -21.66 -11.36
C ILE A 86 8.52 -22.17 -9.97
N LEU A 87 8.29 -21.34 -8.95
CA LEU A 87 8.60 -21.72 -7.58
C LEU A 87 7.69 -22.82 -7.04
N LYS A 88 6.40 -22.82 -7.37
CA LYS A 88 5.47 -23.88 -6.99
C LYS A 88 5.91 -25.24 -7.55
N ASN A 89 6.25 -25.30 -8.83
CA ASN A 89 6.71 -26.52 -9.48
C ASN A 89 8.01 -27.02 -8.88
N LYS A 90 9.00 -26.15 -8.69
CA LYS A 90 10.30 -26.53 -8.14
C LYS A 90 10.20 -26.92 -6.67
N ALA A 91 9.44 -26.18 -5.87
CA ALA A 91 9.20 -26.49 -4.47
C ALA A 91 8.50 -27.84 -4.28
N SER A 92 7.52 -28.16 -5.15
CA SER A 92 6.84 -29.46 -5.14
C SER A 92 7.81 -30.61 -5.47
N ASN A 93 8.67 -30.43 -6.47
CA ASN A 93 9.62 -31.47 -6.89
C ASN A 93 10.71 -31.73 -5.84
N GLU A 94 11.21 -30.67 -5.20
CA GLU A 94 12.29 -30.75 -4.20
C GLU A 94 11.77 -30.82 -2.75
N LEU A 95 10.45 -30.82 -2.54
CA LEU A 95 9.78 -30.87 -1.22
C LEU A 95 10.23 -29.74 -0.28
N LEU A 96 10.38 -28.51 -0.80
CA LEU A 96 10.85 -27.36 -0.05
C LEU A 96 9.74 -26.78 0.86
N ASP A 97 10.05 -26.50 2.13
CA ASP A 97 9.17 -25.75 3.03
C ASP A 97 9.24 -24.23 2.78
N SER A 98 10.41 -23.75 2.31
CA SER A 98 10.66 -22.34 2.04
C SER A 98 11.74 -22.13 0.99
N ALA A 99 11.89 -20.88 0.54
CA ALA A 99 12.99 -20.49 -0.35
C ALA A 99 13.48 -19.07 -0.06
N ILE A 100 14.76 -18.83 -0.40
CA ILE A 100 15.31 -17.48 -0.58
C ILE A 100 15.64 -17.29 -2.05
N ALA A 101 15.08 -16.23 -2.64
CA ALA A 101 15.31 -15.88 -4.04
C ALA A 101 15.87 -14.46 -4.17
N VAL A 102 16.88 -14.31 -5.02
CA VAL A 102 17.39 -13.00 -5.42
C VAL A 102 16.89 -12.67 -6.82
N PHE A 103 16.47 -11.41 -7.01
CA PHE A 103 16.05 -10.88 -8.30
C PHE A 103 16.92 -9.68 -8.65
N TYR A 104 17.47 -9.65 -9.86
CA TYR A 104 18.22 -8.51 -10.32
C TYR A 104 18.12 -8.33 -11.84
N ASN A 105 18.31 -7.07 -12.27
CA ASN A 105 18.42 -6.72 -13.69
C ASN A 105 19.90 -6.62 -14.05
N PRO A 106 20.40 -7.39 -15.03
CA PRO A 106 21.82 -7.38 -15.40
C PRO A 106 22.30 -6.01 -15.90
N ASN A 107 21.40 -5.18 -16.47
CA ASN A 107 21.72 -3.83 -16.91
C ASN A 107 21.75 -2.80 -15.78
N ASN A 108 21.15 -3.12 -14.60
CA ASN A 108 21.17 -2.29 -13.41
C ASN A 108 21.33 -3.14 -12.14
N PRO A 109 22.51 -3.72 -11.89
CA PRO A 109 22.75 -4.56 -10.72
C PRO A 109 22.87 -3.75 -9.41
N SER A 110 22.81 -2.42 -9.49
CA SER A 110 22.90 -1.54 -8.32
C SER A 110 21.67 -1.60 -7.43
N VAL A 111 20.53 -2.10 -7.93
CA VAL A 111 19.30 -2.36 -7.16
C VAL A 111 18.89 -3.82 -7.39
N TRP A 112 18.62 -4.53 -6.30
CA TRP A 112 18.22 -5.94 -6.35
C TRP A 112 17.27 -6.28 -5.21
N ARG A 113 16.57 -7.40 -5.32
CA ARG A 113 15.61 -7.87 -4.31
C ARG A 113 16.07 -9.17 -3.68
N LEU A 114 15.90 -9.27 -2.35
CA LEU A 114 16.07 -10.48 -1.58
C LEU A 114 14.72 -10.89 -1.02
N SER A 115 14.18 -12.00 -1.50
CA SER A 115 12.87 -12.49 -1.12
C SER A 115 12.98 -13.77 -0.30
N PHE A 116 12.27 -13.82 0.82
CA PHE A 116 11.94 -15.04 1.54
C PHE A 116 10.55 -15.49 1.12
N ILE A 117 10.39 -16.77 0.78
CA ILE A 117 9.17 -17.36 0.26
C ILE A 117 8.82 -18.57 1.11
N LYS A 118 7.62 -18.55 1.69
CA LYS A 118 7.07 -19.68 2.44
C LYS A 118 6.05 -20.42 1.58
N PHE A 119 6.14 -21.74 1.54
CA PHE A 119 5.21 -22.61 0.83
C PHE A 119 4.17 -23.20 1.78
N SER A 120 2.94 -23.33 1.29
CA SER A 120 1.86 -24.09 1.93
C SER A 120 1.44 -25.19 0.99
N TYR A 121 1.27 -26.39 1.49
CA TYR A 121 0.90 -27.56 0.72
C TYR A 121 -0.59 -27.87 0.87
N ASP A 122 -1.18 -28.53 -0.15
CA ASP A 122 -2.55 -28.99 -0.08
C ASP A 122 -2.68 -30.09 0.99
N GLU A 123 -3.73 -30.02 1.81
CA GLU A 123 -3.97 -31.01 2.86
C GLU A 123 -4.20 -32.44 2.30
N ASN A 124 -4.73 -32.53 1.08
CA ASN A 124 -5.04 -33.78 0.39
C ASN A 124 -3.89 -34.27 -0.51
N ASP A 125 -2.98 -33.36 -0.90
CA ASP A 125 -1.80 -33.67 -1.71
C ASP A 125 -0.58 -32.94 -1.17
N LYS A 126 0.15 -33.60 -0.28
CA LYS A 126 1.35 -33.05 0.37
C LYS A 126 2.53 -32.79 -0.58
N GLN A 127 2.39 -33.14 -1.84
CA GLN A 127 3.38 -32.85 -2.88
C GLN A 127 3.00 -31.65 -3.73
N GLN A 128 1.76 -31.13 -3.61
CA GLN A 128 1.32 -29.99 -4.38
C GLN A 128 1.32 -28.72 -3.52
N VAL A 129 2.11 -27.71 -3.93
CA VAL A 129 2.10 -26.38 -3.30
C VAL A 129 0.78 -25.69 -3.63
N SER A 130 -0.05 -25.47 -2.60
CA SER A 130 -1.35 -24.79 -2.71
C SER A 130 -1.20 -23.27 -2.73
N ASN A 131 -0.30 -22.72 -1.89
CA ASN A 131 -0.08 -21.28 -1.80
C ASN A 131 1.38 -20.95 -1.49
N LEU A 132 1.78 -19.72 -1.81
CA LEU A 132 3.07 -19.17 -1.41
C LEU A 132 2.89 -17.76 -0.83
N LYS A 133 3.70 -17.43 0.19
CA LYS A 133 3.80 -16.08 0.74
C LYS A 133 5.21 -15.58 0.55
N ARG A 134 5.36 -14.40 -0.05
CA ARG A 134 6.66 -13.79 -0.34
C ARG A 134 6.85 -12.51 0.46
N PHE A 135 8.03 -12.36 1.04
CA PHE A 135 8.45 -11.19 1.80
C PHE A 135 9.79 -10.71 1.23
N THR A 136 9.87 -9.45 0.82
CA THR A 136 10.97 -8.97 -0.02
C THR A 136 11.63 -7.72 0.56
N TYR A 137 12.96 -7.73 0.65
CA TYR A 137 13.79 -6.54 0.82
C TYR A 137 14.24 -6.01 -0.54
N VAL A 138 14.15 -4.70 -0.74
CA VAL A 138 14.84 -4.00 -1.83
C VAL A 138 16.20 -3.53 -1.29
N LEU A 139 17.27 -3.87 -1.96
CA LEU A 139 18.66 -3.74 -1.51
C LEU A 139 19.55 -3.14 -2.61
N GLY A 140 20.75 -2.75 -2.24
CA GLY A 140 21.76 -2.30 -3.19
C GLY A 140 22.31 -0.91 -2.91
N LYS A 141 22.96 -0.34 -3.90
CA LYS A 141 23.66 0.93 -3.79
C LYS A 141 22.67 2.09 -3.63
N ASN A 142 22.88 2.92 -2.61
CA ASN A 142 22.01 4.06 -2.26
C ASN A 142 20.58 3.67 -1.82
N ILE A 143 20.32 2.40 -1.52
CA ILE A 143 19.06 1.93 -0.95
C ILE A 143 19.19 1.88 0.58
N PRO A 144 18.19 2.37 1.36
CA PRO A 144 18.19 2.23 2.81
C PRO A 144 18.19 0.76 3.24
N ILE A 145 19.21 0.33 3.96
CA ILE A 145 19.37 -1.08 4.38
C ILE A 145 19.19 -1.30 5.88
N LYS A 146 18.90 -0.24 6.66
CA LYS A 146 18.85 -0.32 8.13
C LYS A 146 17.97 -1.46 8.63
N THR A 147 16.78 -1.62 8.06
CA THR A 147 15.84 -2.68 8.43
C THR A 147 16.41 -4.05 8.10
N ALA A 148 16.84 -4.27 6.86
CA ALA A 148 17.42 -5.53 6.42
C ALA A 148 18.66 -5.90 7.26
N TYR A 149 19.55 -4.93 7.51
CA TYR A 149 20.73 -5.14 8.34
C TYR A 149 20.36 -5.58 9.76
N ASN A 150 19.43 -4.88 10.41
CA ASN A 150 19.04 -5.20 11.79
C ASN A 150 18.42 -6.60 11.90
N GLN A 151 17.64 -7.00 10.91
CA GLN A 151 16.96 -8.28 10.90
C GLN A 151 17.90 -9.45 10.51
N LEU A 152 18.80 -9.24 9.53
CA LEU A 152 19.61 -10.33 8.97
C LEU A 152 20.99 -10.49 9.62
N LYS A 153 21.54 -9.48 10.32
CA LYS A 153 22.92 -9.54 10.89
C LYS A 153 23.13 -10.70 11.85
N ASN A 154 22.12 -11.03 12.66
CA ASN A 154 22.21 -12.05 13.70
C ASN A 154 21.75 -13.44 13.24
N LEU A 155 21.22 -13.56 12.02
CA LEU A 155 20.86 -14.89 11.48
C LEU A 155 22.11 -15.77 11.40
N LYS A 156 22.02 -16.97 11.94
CA LYS A 156 23.04 -17.99 11.85
C LYS A 156 22.39 -19.35 12.06
N TYR A 157 22.35 -20.18 11.02
CA TYR A 157 21.67 -21.46 11.01
C TYR A 157 20.24 -21.34 11.57
N PRO A 158 19.38 -20.54 10.91
CA PRO A 158 18.07 -20.20 11.45
C PRO A 158 17.07 -21.36 11.32
N SER A 159 16.06 -21.36 12.20
CA SER A 159 14.80 -22.07 12.00
C SER A 159 13.89 -21.32 11.03
N LEU A 160 12.83 -21.99 10.54
CA LEU A 160 11.82 -21.35 9.68
C LEU A 160 11.14 -20.16 10.38
N ILE A 161 10.88 -20.26 11.68
CA ILE A 161 10.27 -19.19 12.49
C ILE A 161 11.21 -17.98 12.56
N GLU A 162 12.49 -18.17 12.78
CA GLU A 162 13.46 -17.07 12.82
C GLU A 162 13.59 -16.37 11.46
N LEU A 163 13.46 -17.11 10.35
CA LEU A 163 13.39 -16.53 9.01
C LEU A 163 12.10 -15.71 8.82
N GLU A 164 10.94 -16.24 9.22
CA GLU A 164 9.68 -15.50 9.18
C GLU A 164 9.78 -14.20 10.00
N GLU A 165 10.41 -14.24 11.17
CA GLU A 165 10.66 -13.06 11.97
C GLU A 165 11.63 -12.07 11.32
N ALA A 166 12.70 -12.57 10.67
CA ALA A 166 13.68 -11.73 9.98
C ALA A 166 13.11 -11.05 8.72
N PHE A 167 12.03 -11.58 8.16
CA PHE A 167 11.31 -11.01 7.03
C PHE A 167 9.91 -10.51 7.43
N SER A 168 9.75 -10.02 8.67
CA SER A 168 8.47 -9.54 9.19
C SER A 168 8.23 -8.06 8.88
N VAL A 169 7.14 -7.76 8.15
CA VAL A 169 6.66 -6.39 7.91
C VAL A 169 6.28 -5.70 9.22
N ASP A 170 5.73 -6.43 10.18
CA ASP A 170 5.31 -5.86 11.47
C ASP A 170 6.46 -5.28 12.29
N LYS A 171 7.67 -5.85 12.21
CA LYS A 171 8.86 -5.29 12.87
C LYS A 171 9.24 -3.94 12.27
N VAL A 172 9.24 -3.84 10.93
CA VAL A 172 9.51 -2.58 10.21
C VAL A 172 8.52 -1.51 10.64
N THR A 173 7.22 -1.86 10.63
CA THR A 173 6.13 -0.95 11.01
C THR A 173 6.28 -0.46 12.44
N LYS A 174 6.57 -1.35 13.40
CA LYS A 174 6.74 -1.00 14.81
C LYS A 174 7.93 -0.07 15.04
N GLU A 175 9.08 -0.35 14.43
CA GLU A 175 10.27 0.49 14.54
C GLU A 175 10.05 1.87 13.94
N PHE A 176 9.46 1.94 12.76
CA PHE A 176 9.12 3.19 12.08
C PHE A 176 8.14 4.04 12.92
N TYR A 177 7.06 3.42 13.40
CA TYR A 177 6.06 4.09 14.22
C TYR A 177 6.63 4.61 15.53
N ALA A 178 7.45 3.83 16.24
CA ALA A 178 8.08 4.27 17.48
C ALA A 178 8.94 5.54 17.29
N GLY A 179 9.69 5.62 16.19
CA GLY A 179 10.44 6.83 15.83
C GLY A 179 9.53 8.01 15.50
N LEU A 180 8.42 7.78 14.79
CA LEU A 180 7.44 8.83 14.50
C LEU A 180 6.75 9.37 15.76
N VAL A 181 6.41 8.53 16.72
CA VAL A 181 5.82 8.97 18.01
C VAL A 181 6.80 9.86 18.78
N THR A 182 8.08 9.49 18.79
CA THR A 182 9.12 10.35 19.41
C THR A 182 9.17 11.71 18.72
N LEU A 183 9.27 11.73 17.39
CA LEU A 183 9.29 12.98 16.61
C LEU A 183 8.01 13.81 16.79
N TYR A 184 6.85 13.19 16.89
CA TYR A 184 5.57 13.86 17.17
C TYR A 184 5.59 14.57 18.54
N ASN A 185 6.07 13.88 19.58
CA ASN A 185 6.16 14.48 20.91
C ASN A 185 7.19 15.61 20.95
N ASP A 186 8.38 15.40 20.37
CA ASP A 186 9.42 16.42 20.27
C ASP A 186 8.93 17.63 19.45
N PHE A 187 8.13 17.39 18.41
CA PHE A 187 7.51 18.45 17.63
C PHE A 187 6.58 19.32 18.49
N LEU A 188 5.69 18.71 19.25
CA LEU A 188 4.74 19.42 20.11
C LEU A 188 5.46 20.20 21.23
N ASP A 189 6.48 19.60 21.83
CA ASP A 189 7.09 20.15 23.04
C ASP A 189 8.22 21.16 22.75
N THR A 190 8.96 20.95 21.63
CA THR A 190 10.20 21.69 21.37
C THR A 190 10.19 22.51 20.10
N TYR A 191 9.63 21.97 19.00
CA TYR A 191 9.79 22.55 17.66
C TYR A 191 8.63 23.41 17.19
N LEU A 192 7.44 23.27 17.82
CA LEU A 192 6.22 23.96 17.42
C LEU A 192 5.83 25.05 18.43
N LYS A 193 5.89 26.30 18.01
CA LYS A 193 5.18 27.39 18.67
C LYS A 193 3.85 27.60 17.92
N TYR A 194 2.75 27.19 18.56
CA TYR A 194 1.40 27.28 17.99
C TYR A 194 0.63 28.47 18.59
N PRO A 195 -0.16 29.23 17.81
CA PRO A 195 -0.91 30.37 18.32
C PRO A 195 -1.94 29.97 19.37
N ASN A 196 -1.82 30.48 20.61
CA ASN A 196 -2.72 30.15 21.72
C ASN A 196 -3.87 31.14 21.80
N ARG A 197 -5.03 30.85 21.18
CA ARG A 197 -6.17 31.77 21.15
C ARG A 197 -7.55 31.10 21.23
N SER A 198 -7.65 29.85 21.64
CA SER A 198 -8.93 29.17 21.81
C SER A 198 -8.95 28.29 23.05
N GLU A 199 -10.13 28.04 23.61
CA GLU A 199 -10.33 27.05 24.67
C GLU A 199 -9.94 25.61 24.23
N GLN A 200 -9.86 25.38 22.89
CA GLN A 200 -9.47 24.10 22.30
C GLN A 200 -8.01 24.10 21.81
N TYR A 201 -7.17 24.98 22.33
CA TYR A 201 -5.78 25.16 21.90
C TYR A 201 -4.99 23.85 21.78
N GLU A 202 -5.02 23.03 22.83
CA GLU A 202 -4.24 21.76 22.85
C GLU A 202 -4.72 20.77 21.78
N ASN A 203 -6.02 20.67 21.53
CA ASN A 203 -6.56 19.80 20.49
C ASN A 203 -6.21 20.32 19.10
N SER A 204 -6.36 21.61 18.84
CA SER A 204 -5.99 22.23 17.56
C SER A 204 -4.50 22.10 17.25
N LYS A 205 -3.63 22.27 18.27
CA LYS A 205 -2.18 22.09 18.15
C LYS A 205 -1.83 20.65 17.76
N LYS A 206 -2.43 19.66 18.42
CA LYS A 206 -2.22 18.24 18.12
C LYS A 206 -2.76 17.86 16.74
N GLU A 207 -3.95 18.33 16.37
CA GLU A 207 -4.53 18.10 15.07
C GLU A 207 -3.68 18.69 13.94
N PHE A 208 -3.18 19.91 14.11
CA PHE A 208 -2.22 20.51 13.19
C PHE A 208 -0.96 19.64 13.03
N ALA A 209 -0.37 19.18 14.15
CA ALA A 209 0.82 18.34 14.13
C ALA A 209 0.60 17.04 13.35
N ILE A 210 -0.53 16.37 13.58
CA ILE A 210 -0.88 15.12 12.85
C ILE A 210 -1.07 15.39 11.36
N ARG A 211 -1.78 16.46 10.99
CA ARG A 211 -1.97 16.84 9.58
C ARG A 211 -0.63 17.14 8.91
N LEU A 212 0.26 17.89 9.58
CA LEU A 212 1.58 18.20 9.04
C LEU A 212 2.39 16.92 8.80
N ILE A 213 2.50 16.04 9.80
CA ILE A 213 3.18 14.75 9.65
C ILE A 213 2.59 13.94 8.50
N GLY A 214 1.27 13.91 8.38
CA GLY A 214 0.59 13.25 7.28
C GLY A 214 0.94 13.81 5.91
N ARG A 215 0.96 15.14 5.77
CA ARG A 215 1.39 15.82 4.55
C ARG A 215 2.82 15.46 4.20
N LEU A 216 3.74 15.46 5.17
CA LEU A 216 5.15 15.11 4.95
C LEU A 216 5.33 13.66 4.51
N LEU A 217 4.64 12.72 5.15
CA LEU A 217 4.66 11.31 4.75
C LEU A 217 4.10 11.12 3.34
N PHE A 218 2.98 11.78 3.03
CA PHE A 218 2.37 11.67 1.71
C PHE A 218 3.27 12.24 0.59
N ILE A 219 3.96 13.39 0.84
CA ILE A 219 4.96 13.91 -0.11
C ILE A 219 6.06 12.88 -0.36
N LYS A 220 6.45 12.11 0.66
CA LYS A 220 7.46 11.05 0.48
C LYS A 220 6.97 9.95 -0.46
N PHE A 221 5.68 9.57 -0.41
CA PHE A 221 5.10 8.65 -1.40
C PHE A 221 5.05 9.25 -2.80
N LEU A 222 4.65 10.53 -2.95
CA LEU A 222 4.68 11.21 -4.24
C LEU A 222 6.09 11.29 -4.82
N ASN A 223 7.09 11.54 -3.97
CA ASN A 223 8.50 11.54 -4.37
C ASN A 223 8.97 10.17 -4.87
N LYS A 224 8.52 9.08 -4.25
CA LYS A 224 8.84 7.72 -4.72
C LYS A 224 8.38 7.48 -6.16
N LYS A 225 7.29 8.11 -6.59
CA LYS A 225 6.80 8.10 -8.00
C LYS A 225 7.40 9.25 -8.84
N SER A 226 8.36 10.01 -8.32
CA SER A 226 8.98 11.18 -8.98
C SER A 226 8.00 12.31 -9.30
N LEU A 227 6.84 12.37 -8.62
CA LEU A 227 5.83 13.42 -8.78
C LEU A 227 6.18 14.69 -7.99
N VAL A 228 7.09 14.55 -7.03
CA VAL A 228 7.65 15.65 -6.25
C VAL A 228 9.18 15.50 -6.29
N PRO A 229 9.94 16.55 -6.60
CA PRO A 229 11.39 16.45 -6.77
C PRO A 229 12.11 16.21 -5.44
N ASN A 230 13.29 15.60 -5.51
CA ASN A 230 14.13 15.34 -4.31
C ASN A 230 14.57 16.61 -3.58
N SER A 231 14.65 17.74 -4.27
CA SER A 231 15.01 19.04 -3.68
C SER A 231 14.07 19.49 -2.56
N ILE A 232 12.83 19.00 -2.55
CA ILE A 232 11.86 19.29 -1.47
C ILE A 232 12.36 18.79 -0.11
N PHE A 233 13.20 17.76 -0.06
CA PHE A 233 13.74 17.22 1.21
C PHE A 233 15.06 17.89 1.65
N THR A 234 15.49 18.97 0.97
CA THR A 234 16.59 19.81 1.38
C THR A 234 16.05 20.94 2.25
N VAL A 235 16.35 20.88 3.55
CA VAL A 235 15.83 21.86 4.50
C VAL A 235 16.66 23.14 4.40
N GLU A 236 15.97 24.25 4.14
CA GLU A 236 16.54 25.59 4.08
C GLU A 236 15.97 26.45 5.20
N LYS A 237 16.45 27.69 5.32
CA LYS A 237 15.96 28.62 6.34
C LYS A 237 14.49 28.96 6.10
N ASP A 238 13.69 28.94 7.18
CA ASP A 238 12.24 29.20 7.17
C ASP A 238 11.48 28.21 6.25
N TYR A 239 11.92 26.97 6.32
CA TYR A 239 11.52 25.90 5.39
C TYR A 239 10.01 25.67 5.30
N TYR A 240 9.29 25.78 6.44
CA TYR A 240 7.84 25.61 6.42
C TYR A 240 7.15 26.67 5.55
N ASN A 241 7.49 27.96 5.74
CA ASN A 241 6.82 29.06 5.05
C ASN A 241 7.29 29.20 3.60
N GLU A 242 8.58 29.01 3.33
CA GLU A 242 9.16 29.27 2.00
C GLU A 242 9.02 28.07 1.04
N VAL A 243 8.96 26.84 1.57
CA VAL A 243 8.94 25.64 0.74
C VAL A 243 7.64 24.86 0.89
N LEU A 244 7.23 24.53 2.12
CA LEU A 244 6.12 23.61 2.36
C LEU A 244 4.74 24.25 2.18
N GLU A 245 4.49 25.46 2.68
CA GLU A 245 3.22 26.15 2.47
C GLU A 245 2.91 26.35 0.99
N PRO A 246 3.85 26.88 0.15
CA PRO A 246 3.62 26.96 -1.30
C PRO A 246 3.38 25.59 -1.94
N LEU A 247 4.13 24.57 -1.53
CA LEU A 247 3.94 23.21 -2.03
C LEU A 247 2.52 22.70 -1.72
N PHE A 248 2.09 22.82 -0.46
CA PHE A 248 0.78 22.30 -0.02
C PHE A 248 -0.38 23.04 -0.64
N PHE A 249 -0.37 24.37 -0.55
CA PHE A 249 -1.58 25.18 -0.79
C PHE A 249 -1.60 25.80 -2.19
N GLU A 250 -0.45 26.15 -2.74
CA GLU A 250 -0.38 26.85 -4.03
C GLU A 250 -0.08 25.92 -5.21
N LYS A 251 0.47 24.71 -4.94
CA LYS A 251 0.79 23.71 -5.97
C LYS A 251 -0.11 22.48 -5.89
N LEU A 252 -0.03 21.70 -4.80
CA LEU A 252 -0.80 20.46 -4.66
C LEU A 252 -2.32 20.69 -4.55
N ASN A 253 -2.75 21.80 -3.95
CA ASN A 253 -4.16 22.14 -3.78
C ASN A 253 -4.71 23.13 -4.83
N THR A 254 -3.91 23.54 -5.82
CA THR A 254 -4.31 24.52 -6.84
C THR A 254 -4.16 23.94 -8.24
N PRO A 255 -5.24 23.94 -9.07
CA PRO A 255 -5.16 23.48 -10.45
C PRO A 255 -4.08 24.25 -11.22
N LYS A 256 -3.31 23.57 -12.10
CA LYS A 256 -2.17 24.16 -12.84
C LYS A 256 -2.53 25.48 -13.53
N LYS A 257 -3.72 25.56 -14.15
CA LYS A 257 -4.21 26.78 -14.83
C LYS A 257 -4.38 27.99 -13.90
N ASP A 258 -4.66 27.74 -12.62
CA ASP A 258 -4.98 28.76 -11.62
C ASP A 258 -3.78 29.10 -10.72
N ARG A 259 -2.63 28.41 -10.90
CA ARG A 259 -1.38 28.65 -10.16
C ARG A 259 -0.80 30.02 -10.50
N LYS A 260 -0.02 30.58 -9.57
CA LYS A 260 0.80 31.76 -9.82
C LYS A 260 1.76 31.50 -11.00
N PRO A 261 2.14 32.55 -11.77
CA PRO A 261 3.00 32.39 -12.95
C PRO A 261 4.28 31.59 -12.69
N GLU A 262 4.93 31.81 -11.54
CA GLU A 262 6.16 31.13 -11.12
C GLU A 262 6.01 29.62 -10.91
N PHE A 263 4.79 29.10 -10.67
CA PHE A 263 4.50 27.68 -10.40
C PHE A 263 3.80 26.96 -11.57
N LYS A 264 3.49 27.64 -12.66
CA LYS A 264 2.69 27.06 -13.77
C LYS A 264 3.41 25.92 -14.50
N ASP A 265 4.74 26.05 -14.65
CA ASP A 265 5.55 25.10 -15.42
C ASP A 265 6.06 23.93 -14.56
N GLU A 266 5.77 23.93 -13.26
CA GLU A 266 6.18 22.82 -12.40
C GLU A 266 5.30 21.58 -12.60
N GLN A 267 5.95 20.41 -12.72
CA GLN A 267 5.28 19.12 -12.92
C GLN A 267 4.71 18.51 -11.64
N ILE A 268 4.39 19.34 -10.64
CA ILE A 268 3.75 18.89 -9.40
C ILE A 268 2.27 18.65 -9.67
N PRO A 269 1.70 17.49 -9.29
CA PRO A 269 0.31 17.17 -9.57
C PRO A 269 -0.66 18.07 -8.79
N PHE A 270 -1.89 18.21 -9.29
CA PHE A 270 -3.01 18.75 -8.54
C PHE A 270 -3.78 17.61 -7.87
N LEU A 271 -3.98 17.68 -6.55
CA LEU A 271 -4.61 16.60 -5.76
C LEU A 271 -6.10 16.83 -5.45
N ASN A 272 -6.65 17.99 -5.84
CA ASN A 272 -8.07 18.30 -5.68
C ASN A 272 -8.58 18.26 -4.23
N GLY A 273 -7.97 19.06 -3.34
CA GLY A 273 -8.44 19.23 -1.96
C GLY A 273 -7.92 18.21 -0.95
N GLY A 274 -8.72 17.95 0.07
CA GLY A 274 -8.41 16.98 1.10
C GLY A 274 -7.31 17.40 2.08
N LEU A 275 -6.32 16.56 2.28
CA LEU A 275 -5.23 16.81 3.24
C LEU A 275 -4.48 18.13 2.97
N PHE A 276 -4.43 18.58 1.72
CA PHE A 276 -3.74 19.81 1.30
C PHE A 276 -4.65 21.03 1.24
N GLU A 277 -5.94 20.90 1.56
CA GLU A 277 -6.80 22.05 1.73
C GLU A 277 -6.42 22.81 2.99
N PRO A 278 -6.22 24.16 2.92
CA PRO A 278 -5.91 24.95 4.11
C PRO A 278 -7.14 25.04 5.02
N LEU A 279 -6.96 24.68 6.29
CA LEU A 279 -7.94 24.84 7.35
C LEU A 279 -7.59 26.02 8.24
N GLY A 280 -8.54 26.49 9.06
CA GLY A 280 -8.29 27.55 10.04
C GLY A 280 -7.12 27.27 11.00
N LEU A 281 -6.84 25.99 11.27
CA LEU A 281 -5.72 25.55 12.11
C LEU A 281 -4.35 25.63 11.43
N ASP A 282 -4.30 25.81 10.10
CA ASP A 282 -3.05 26.00 9.35
C ASP A 282 -2.57 27.45 9.36
N PHE A 283 -3.42 28.41 9.76
CA PHE A 283 -3.12 29.83 9.79
C PHE A 283 -2.61 30.39 8.44
N TYR A 284 -3.03 29.78 7.35
CA TYR A 284 -2.65 30.19 6.00
C TYR A 284 -3.62 31.20 5.42
N ASP A 285 -3.10 32.32 4.88
CA ASP A 285 -3.90 33.35 4.22
C ASP A 285 -4.19 32.98 2.77
N TYR A 286 -5.35 32.39 2.54
CA TYR A 286 -5.78 31.93 1.22
C TYR A 286 -6.86 32.88 0.64
N LYS A 287 -6.62 33.39 -0.58
CA LYS A 287 -7.55 34.28 -1.32
C LYS A 287 -7.94 35.58 -0.58
N GLY A 288 -7.00 36.17 0.14
CA GLY A 288 -7.24 37.42 0.85
C GLY A 288 -8.05 37.29 2.14
N MET A 289 -8.24 36.07 2.63
CA MET A 289 -8.71 35.84 3.99
C MET A 289 -7.50 36.03 4.92
N SER A 290 -7.39 37.24 5.48
CA SER A 290 -6.30 37.54 6.41
C SER A 290 -6.31 36.60 7.61
N ASN A 291 -5.28 35.81 7.76
CA ASN A 291 -5.04 35.04 8.97
C ASN A 291 -4.15 35.84 9.91
N PHE A 292 -4.77 36.54 10.84
CA PHE A 292 -4.11 37.46 11.75
C PHE A 292 -3.00 36.78 12.60
N TYR A 293 -3.05 35.46 12.73
CA TYR A 293 -2.12 34.70 13.60
C TYR A 293 -1.05 33.91 12.83
N ARG A 294 -0.96 34.04 11.51
CA ARG A 294 0.04 33.31 10.71
C ARG A 294 1.47 33.54 11.21
N GLY A 295 1.82 34.76 11.56
CA GLY A 295 3.15 35.10 12.09
C GLY A 295 3.45 34.54 13.48
N ASP A 296 2.46 34.02 14.20
CA ASP A 296 2.63 33.38 15.50
C ASP A 296 2.83 31.86 15.40
N LEU A 297 2.57 31.26 14.22
CA LEU A 297 2.87 29.88 13.92
C LEU A 297 4.34 29.77 13.51
N ILE A 298 5.18 29.22 14.38
CA ILE A 298 6.61 29.06 14.13
C ILE A 298 6.97 27.58 14.26
N ILE A 299 7.62 27.05 13.24
CA ILE A 299 8.11 25.68 13.21
C ILE A 299 9.63 25.73 13.00
N SER A 300 10.37 25.06 13.87
CA SER A 300 11.83 24.99 13.75
C SER A 300 12.25 24.14 12.55
N ASP A 301 13.16 24.65 11.72
CA ASP A 301 13.73 23.91 10.56
C ASP A 301 14.36 22.59 11.00
N LYS A 302 14.91 22.54 12.22
CA LYS A 302 15.53 21.34 12.80
C LYS A 302 14.56 20.15 12.89
N PHE A 303 13.26 20.39 13.11
CA PHE A 303 12.26 19.32 13.06
C PHE A 303 12.25 18.59 11.71
N PHE A 304 12.30 19.34 10.61
CA PHE A 304 12.27 18.76 9.27
C PHE A 304 13.56 18.00 8.96
N GLU A 305 14.70 18.49 9.42
CA GLU A 305 15.98 17.76 9.28
C GLU A 305 15.92 16.40 9.99
N GLU A 306 15.46 16.37 11.23
CA GLU A 306 15.33 15.13 12.01
C GLU A 306 14.26 14.20 11.42
N PHE A 307 13.12 14.76 10.99
CA PHE A 307 12.04 14.01 10.36
C PHE A 307 12.51 13.33 9.06
N TYR A 308 13.16 14.06 8.16
CA TYR A 308 13.67 13.50 6.91
C TYR A 308 14.83 12.52 7.13
N SER A 309 15.67 12.77 8.12
CA SER A 309 16.70 11.81 8.54
C SER A 309 16.07 10.49 9.03
N HIS A 310 14.95 10.56 9.75
CA HIS A 310 14.20 9.37 10.14
C HIS A 310 13.66 8.63 8.91
N LEU A 311 12.98 9.33 7.97
CA LEU A 311 12.44 8.73 6.77
C LEU A 311 13.52 8.09 5.87
N ALA A 312 14.71 8.69 5.81
CA ALA A 312 15.83 8.18 5.00
C ALA A 312 16.35 6.81 5.45
N ASN A 313 15.98 6.34 6.63
CA ASN A 313 16.34 5.00 7.11
C ASN A 313 15.47 3.86 6.55
N TYR A 314 14.36 4.19 5.89
CA TYR A 314 13.36 3.23 5.47
C TYR A 314 13.09 3.31 3.97
N ASN A 315 12.84 2.17 3.36
CA ASN A 315 12.30 2.11 2.01
C ASN A 315 10.80 2.42 2.03
N PHE A 316 10.33 3.06 0.96
CA PHE A 316 8.93 3.36 0.73
C PHE A 316 8.45 2.67 -0.55
N THR A 317 7.24 2.14 -0.54
CA THR A 317 6.56 1.61 -1.73
C THR A 317 5.22 2.29 -1.88
N ILE A 318 4.83 2.59 -3.12
CA ILE A 318 3.50 3.16 -3.44
C ILE A 318 2.43 2.10 -3.63
N ASP A 319 2.86 0.84 -3.82
CA ASP A 319 1.97 -0.29 -3.98
C ASP A 319 1.69 -0.93 -2.62
N GLU A 320 0.42 -1.04 -2.24
CA GLU A 320 0.06 -1.67 -0.97
C GLU A 320 0.39 -3.16 -1.00
N ASN A 321 0.93 -3.64 0.11
CA ASN A 321 1.23 -5.05 0.30
C ASN A 321 -0.05 -5.91 0.26
N SER A 322 0.07 -7.14 -0.24
CA SER A 322 -0.98 -8.15 -0.17
C SER A 322 -0.60 -9.24 0.83
N LEU A 323 -1.53 -10.17 1.12
CA LEU A 323 -1.23 -11.33 1.97
C LEU A 323 -0.20 -12.28 1.36
N ASP A 324 -0.16 -12.35 0.03
CA ASP A 324 0.68 -13.30 -0.70
C ASP A 324 2.03 -12.68 -1.07
N ASP A 325 2.11 -11.34 -1.19
CA ASP A 325 3.32 -10.62 -1.61
C ASP A 325 3.48 -9.32 -0.84
N SER A 326 4.48 -9.26 0.02
CA SER A 326 4.77 -8.12 0.87
C SER A 326 6.20 -7.64 0.69
N GLU A 327 6.36 -6.34 0.44
CA GLU A 327 7.64 -5.66 0.49
C GLU A 327 7.89 -5.12 1.90
N LEU A 328 9.11 -5.34 2.42
CA LEU A 328 9.51 -4.88 3.74
C LEU A 328 9.92 -3.39 3.68
N SER A 329 8.95 -2.57 3.34
CA SER A 329 9.04 -1.11 3.17
C SER A 329 7.80 -0.45 3.77
N ILE A 330 7.82 0.86 3.86
CA ILE A 330 6.67 1.64 4.30
C ILE A 330 5.68 1.74 3.13
N ASP A 331 4.49 1.20 3.28
CA ASP A 331 3.42 1.22 2.29
C ASP A 331 2.28 2.20 2.66
N PRO A 332 1.37 2.55 1.73
CA PRO A 332 0.28 3.49 2.00
C PRO A 332 -0.69 3.05 3.09
N GLU A 333 -0.87 1.76 3.34
CA GLU A 333 -1.70 1.26 4.43
C GLU A 333 -1.17 1.70 5.80
N MET A 334 0.16 1.81 5.92
CA MET A 334 0.78 2.30 7.17
C MET A 334 0.38 3.74 7.50
N LEU A 335 0.05 4.59 6.50
CA LEU A 335 -0.52 5.91 6.79
C LEU A 335 -1.77 5.78 7.64
N GLY A 336 -2.70 4.89 7.26
CA GLY A 336 -3.91 4.64 8.04
C GLY A 336 -3.59 4.23 9.49
N ARG A 337 -2.72 3.25 9.66
CA ARG A 337 -2.30 2.76 11.00
C ARG A 337 -1.64 3.86 11.85
N ILE A 338 -0.77 4.67 11.24
CA ILE A 338 -0.07 5.78 11.91
C ILE A 338 -1.09 6.81 12.39
N PHE A 339 -1.99 7.25 11.49
CA PHE A 339 -2.98 8.26 11.82
C PHE A 339 -3.96 7.79 12.88
N GLU A 340 -4.51 6.59 12.77
CA GLU A 340 -5.42 6.03 13.79
C GLU A 340 -4.74 5.96 15.16
N ASN A 341 -3.47 5.58 15.22
CA ASN A 341 -2.72 5.53 16.47
C ASN A 341 -2.39 6.92 17.01
N LEU A 342 -1.96 7.88 16.15
CA LEU A 342 -1.66 9.26 16.58
C LEU A 342 -2.94 9.99 17.01
N LEU A 343 -4.06 9.79 16.32
CA LEU A 343 -5.36 10.35 16.74
C LEU A 343 -5.81 9.80 18.10
N ALA A 344 -5.50 8.54 18.41
CA ALA A 344 -5.76 7.96 19.72
C ALA A 344 -4.96 8.62 20.86
N GLU A 345 -3.81 9.25 20.55
CA GLU A 345 -3.00 10.02 21.51
C GLU A 345 -3.56 11.43 21.82
N ILE A 346 -4.47 11.96 20.99
CA ILE A 346 -5.05 13.31 21.19
C ILE A 346 -5.87 13.41 22.49
N ASN A 347 -6.40 12.32 23.02
CA ASN A 347 -7.26 12.32 24.19
C ASN A 347 -6.54 11.71 25.42
N PRO A 348 -5.81 12.52 26.24
CA PRO A 348 -4.95 12.02 27.32
C PRO A 348 -5.71 11.44 28.52
N GLU A 349 -6.99 11.79 28.71
CA GLU A 349 -7.76 11.29 29.86
C GLU A 349 -8.06 9.79 29.81
N THR A 350 -7.78 9.18 28.67
CA THR A 350 -8.21 7.81 28.41
C THR A 350 -7.34 7.07 27.40
N LYS A 351 -6.05 6.79 27.73
CA LYS A 351 -5.24 5.93 26.84
C LYS A 351 -5.95 4.62 26.42
N GLU A 352 -6.83 4.07 27.26
CA GLU A 352 -7.74 2.98 26.91
C GLU A 352 -9.13 3.45 26.43
N ASN A 353 -9.62 4.60 26.87
CA ASN A 353 -10.96 5.10 26.56
C ASN A 353 -11.02 5.95 25.28
N ALA A 354 -9.92 6.57 24.79
CA ALA A 354 -9.93 7.27 23.52
C ALA A 354 -10.19 6.31 22.35
N ARG A 355 -9.55 5.14 22.36
CA ARG A 355 -9.90 4.06 21.41
C ARG A 355 -11.35 3.61 21.53
N LYS A 356 -11.89 3.54 22.76
CA LYS A 356 -13.30 3.18 22.99
C LYS A 356 -14.27 4.31 22.59
N SER A 357 -13.90 5.57 22.76
CA SER A 357 -14.76 6.71 22.40
C SER A 357 -14.79 7.03 20.91
N THR A 358 -13.70 6.76 20.18
CA THR A 358 -13.61 6.96 18.72
C THR A 358 -13.94 5.70 17.91
N GLY A 359 -13.95 4.52 18.55
CA GLY A 359 -14.16 3.24 17.87
C GLY A 359 -13.04 2.89 16.87
N SER A 360 -11.90 3.57 16.94
CA SER A 360 -10.79 3.40 15.99
C SER A 360 -9.99 2.14 16.30
N PHE A 361 -10.26 1.07 15.56
CA PHE A 361 -9.50 -0.18 15.60
C PHE A 361 -9.01 -0.48 14.20
N TYR A 362 -7.69 -0.60 14.05
CA TYR A 362 -7.12 -1.12 12.82
C TYR A 362 -7.48 -2.59 12.64
N THR A 363 -8.08 -2.93 11.50
CA THR A 363 -8.46 -4.32 11.19
C THR A 363 -7.30 -5.02 10.47
N PRO A 364 -6.79 -6.17 11.00
CA PRO A 364 -5.74 -6.94 10.36
C PRO A 364 -6.11 -7.36 8.92
N ARG A 365 -5.10 -7.41 8.03
CA ARG A 365 -5.28 -7.75 6.61
C ARG A 365 -5.99 -9.09 6.39
N GLU A 366 -5.69 -10.09 7.20
CA GLU A 366 -6.32 -11.41 7.13
C GLU A 366 -7.83 -11.34 7.33
N ILE A 367 -8.28 -10.51 8.28
CA ILE A 367 -9.70 -10.30 8.56
C ILE A 367 -10.34 -9.52 7.41
N VAL A 368 -9.67 -8.49 6.91
CA VAL A 368 -10.14 -7.72 5.75
C VAL A 368 -10.31 -8.63 4.54
N ASP A 369 -9.29 -9.42 4.18
CA ASP A 369 -9.34 -10.32 3.01
C ASP A 369 -10.45 -11.36 3.17
N TYR A 370 -10.61 -11.97 4.36
CA TYR A 370 -11.67 -12.94 4.61
C TYR A 370 -13.06 -12.33 4.45
N MET A 371 -13.32 -11.17 5.05
CA MET A 371 -14.63 -10.52 4.98
C MET A 371 -14.94 -10.03 3.56
N VAL A 372 -13.96 -9.44 2.88
CA VAL A 372 -14.08 -8.99 1.49
C VAL A 372 -14.34 -10.17 0.57
N SER A 373 -13.53 -11.24 0.69
CA SER A 373 -13.69 -12.44 -0.12
C SER A 373 -15.06 -13.10 0.10
N SER A 374 -15.49 -13.22 1.35
CA SER A 374 -16.80 -13.77 1.70
C SER A 374 -17.95 -12.94 1.13
N SER A 375 -17.85 -11.60 1.23
CA SER A 375 -18.89 -10.70 0.71
C SER A 375 -18.99 -10.77 -0.82
N ILE A 376 -17.86 -10.77 -1.53
CA ILE A 376 -17.83 -10.90 -2.99
C ILE A 376 -18.33 -12.29 -3.42
N TYR A 377 -17.94 -13.36 -2.71
CA TYR A 377 -18.39 -14.72 -3.00
C TYR A 377 -19.90 -14.85 -2.90
N GLU A 378 -20.52 -14.40 -1.78
CA GLU A 378 -21.96 -14.48 -1.58
C GLU A 378 -22.73 -13.64 -2.62
N TYR A 379 -22.21 -12.45 -2.96
CA TYR A 379 -22.79 -11.63 -4.01
C TYR A 379 -22.74 -12.33 -5.38
N LEU A 380 -21.58 -12.88 -5.76
CA LEU A 380 -21.45 -13.58 -7.06
C LEU A 380 -22.30 -14.83 -7.11
N LYS A 381 -22.43 -15.58 -6.02
CA LYS A 381 -23.28 -16.74 -5.89
C LYS A 381 -24.75 -16.39 -6.16
N ASP A 382 -25.24 -15.28 -5.55
CA ASP A 382 -26.61 -14.80 -5.75
C ASP A 382 -26.84 -14.31 -7.19
N LYS A 383 -25.88 -13.60 -7.78
CA LYS A 383 -26.06 -12.93 -9.09
C LYS A 383 -25.77 -13.79 -10.31
N THR A 384 -24.89 -14.79 -10.21
CA THR A 384 -24.39 -15.46 -11.41
C THR A 384 -24.96 -16.86 -11.66
N ASN A 385 -25.47 -17.54 -10.63
CA ASN A 385 -25.84 -18.96 -10.65
C ASN A 385 -24.70 -19.87 -11.15
N ILE A 386 -23.44 -19.48 -10.98
CA ILE A 386 -22.27 -20.29 -11.28
C ILE A 386 -22.02 -21.27 -10.12
N GLU A 387 -21.50 -22.46 -10.44
CA GLU A 387 -21.20 -23.49 -9.46
C GLU A 387 -20.31 -22.97 -8.32
N GLU A 388 -20.69 -23.29 -7.08
CA GLU A 388 -20.00 -22.79 -5.87
C GLU A 388 -18.50 -23.12 -5.86
N ASN A 389 -18.11 -24.32 -6.33
CA ASN A 389 -16.71 -24.74 -6.36
C ASN A 389 -15.88 -23.85 -7.30
N ILE A 390 -16.45 -23.42 -8.44
CA ILE A 390 -15.82 -22.49 -9.38
C ILE A 390 -15.62 -21.14 -8.70
N LEU A 391 -16.68 -20.59 -8.09
CA LEU A 391 -16.60 -19.30 -7.39
C LEU A 391 -15.60 -19.34 -6.21
N LYS A 392 -15.57 -20.43 -5.43
CA LYS A 392 -14.61 -20.62 -4.34
C LYS A 392 -13.18 -20.66 -4.85
N THR A 393 -12.94 -21.32 -5.98
CA THR A 393 -11.60 -21.37 -6.60
C THR A 393 -11.15 -19.98 -7.04
N ILE A 394 -12.02 -19.19 -7.68
CA ILE A 394 -11.71 -17.84 -8.13
C ILE A 394 -11.49 -16.90 -6.93
N VAL A 395 -12.43 -16.87 -5.97
CA VAL A 395 -12.45 -15.83 -4.93
C VAL A 395 -11.51 -16.13 -3.77
N PHE A 396 -11.44 -17.38 -3.29
CA PHE A 396 -10.63 -17.72 -2.10
C PHE A 396 -9.25 -18.29 -2.47
N LYS A 397 -9.16 -19.16 -3.49
CA LYS A 397 -7.87 -19.72 -3.90
C LYS A 397 -7.10 -18.81 -4.85
N ASN A 398 -7.76 -17.83 -5.48
CA ASN A 398 -7.20 -16.93 -6.49
C ASN A 398 -6.60 -17.73 -7.67
N GLU A 399 -7.27 -18.78 -8.09
CA GLU A 399 -6.85 -19.68 -9.18
C GLU A 399 -7.91 -19.71 -10.27
N GLU A 400 -7.48 -19.86 -11.53
CA GLU A 400 -8.40 -20.06 -12.63
C GLU A 400 -8.93 -21.50 -12.59
N PRO A 401 -10.28 -21.67 -12.57
CA PRO A 401 -10.88 -22.99 -12.57
C PRO A 401 -10.53 -23.78 -13.83
N LYS A 402 -10.29 -25.10 -13.68
CA LYS A 402 -10.06 -26.00 -14.82
C LYS A 402 -11.32 -26.28 -15.63
N ASN A 403 -12.49 -26.15 -15.00
CA ASN A 403 -13.79 -26.37 -15.65
C ASN A 403 -14.20 -25.12 -16.42
N ASP A 404 -14.94 -25.33 -17.52
CA ASP A 404 -15.50 -24.22 -18.30
C ASP A 404 -16.60 -23.49 -17.51
N TYR A 405 -16.64 -22.18 -17.59
CA TYR A 405 -17.61 -21.31 -16.92
C TYR A 405 -17.81 -19.98 -17.66
N ASP A 406 -18.93 -19.33 -17.41
CA ASP A 406 -19.27 -18.07 -18.05
C ASP A 406 -18.55 -16.88 -17.39
N LYS A 407 -17.35 -16.55 -17.86
CA LYS A 407 -16.56 -15.40 -17.42
C LYS A 407 -17.34 -14.07 -17.52
N THR A 408 -18.17 -13.93 -18.57
CA THR A 408 -18.95 -12.70 -18.81
C THR A 408 -19.97 -12.44 -17.70
N LYS A 409 -20.60 -13.49 -17.16
CA LYS A 409 -21.52 -13.34 -16.03
C LYS A 409 -20.82 -12.81 -14.78
N ILE A 410 -19.62 -13.33 -14.47
CA ILE A 410 -18.85 -12.86 -13.32
C ILE A 410 -18.46 -11.40 -13.52
N LEU A 411 -17.92 -11.04 -14.69
CA LEU A 411 -17.50 -9.67 -14.95
C LEU A 411 -18.68 -8.70 -14.95
N SER A 412 -19.82 -9.07 -15.51
CA SER A 412 -21.05 -8.24 -15.50
C SER A 412 -21.55 -8.03 -14.07
N ALA A 413 -21.55 -9.06 -13.23
CA ALA A 413 -21.95 -8.94 -11.84
C ALA A 413 -20.99 -8.01 -11.06
N LEU A 414 -19.66 -8.16 -11.25
CA LEU A 414 -18.67 -7.27 -10.64
C LEU A 414 -18.79 -5.82 -11.12
N PHE A 415 -19.17 -5.61 -12.38
CA PHE A 415 -19.40 -4.28 -12.93
C PHE A 415 -20.60 -3.56 -12.28
N GLU A 416 -21.64 -4.31 -11.91
CA GLU A 416 -22.84 -3.79 -11.25
C GLU A 416 -22.68 -3.67 -9.72
N LEU A 417 -21.64 -4.27 -9.14
CA LEU A 417 -21.43 -4.33 -7.70
C LEU A 417 -21.32 -2.93 -7.07
N LYS A 418 -22.09 -2.71 -6.00
CA LYS A 418 -22.00 -1.52 -5.14
C LYS A 418 -21.76 -1.96 -3.71
N ILE A 419 -20.73 -1.40 -3.08
CA ILE A 419 -20.32 -1.74 -1.73
C ILE A 419 -20.22 -0.45 -0.91
N LEU A 420 -20.86 -0.45 0.25
CA LEU A 420 -20.79 0.60 1.24
C LEU A 420 -20.15 0.06 2.51
N ASP A 421 -19.09 0.74 2.96
CA ASP A 421 -18.57 0.60 4.31
C ASP A 421 -19.06 1.78 5.17
N PRO A 422 -19.94 1.53 6.15
CA PRO A 422 -20.56 2.59 6.95
C PRO A 422 -19.66 3.13 8.07
N ALA A 423 -18.48 2.56 8.28
CA ALA A 423 -17.48 2.98 9.28
C ALA A 423 -16.07 2.69 8.74
N CYS A 424 -15.73 3.27 7.57
CA CYS A 424 -14.60 2.84 6.77
C CYS A 424 -13.22 3.16 7.36
N GLY A 425 -13.13 4.01 8.38
CA GLY A 425 -11.86 4.44 8.94
C GLY A 425 -10.93 4.99 7.86
N SER A 426 -9.66 4.59 7.92
CA SER A 426 -8.64 4.90 6.92
C SER A 426 -8.75 4.07 5.62
N GLY A 427 -9.88 3.37 5.38
CA GLY A 427 -10.20 2.71 4.13
C GLY A 427 -9.68 1.26 4.00
N ALA A 428 -9.52 0.52 5.08
CA ALA A 428 -9.01 -0.86 5.03
C ALA A 428 -9.91 -1.78 4.19
N PHE A 429 -11.20 -1.85 4.49
CA PHE A 429 -12.14 -2.65 3.71
C PHE A 429 -12.35 -2.13 2.28
N PRO A 430 -12.56 -0.82 2.03
CA PRO A 430 -12.64 -0.26 0.69
C PRO A 430 -11.43 -0.60 -0.20
N MET A 431 -10.21 -0.51 0.34
CA MET A 431 -8.99 -0.91 -0.37
C MET A 431 -8.92 -2.42 -0.60
N GLY A 432 -9.31 -3.22 0.39
CA GLY A 432 -9.40 -4.67 0.23
C GLY A 432 -10.37 -5.09 -0.90
N ILE A 433 -11.51 -4.41 -1.03
CA ILE A 433 -12.44 -4.59 -2.15
C ILE A 433 -11.78 -4.27 -3.50
N LEU A 434 -11.10 -3.12 -3.60
CA LEU A 434 -10.39 -2.74 -4.82
C LEU A 434 -9.37 -3.81 -5.22
N GLN A 435 -8.54 -4.24 -4.28
CA GLN A 435 -7.50 -5.24 -4.51
C GLN A 435 -8.10 -6.60 -4.92
N LYS A 436 -9.15 -7.06 -4.25
CA LYS A 436 -9.80 -8.34 -4.56
C LYS A 436 -10.48 -8.30 -5.93
N MET A 437 -11.21 -7.24 -6.26
CA MET A 437 -11.81 -7.08 -7.59
C MET A 437 -10.75 -7.06 -8.69
N MET A 438 -9.66 -6.32 -8.50
CA MET A 438 -8.54 -6.29 -9.44
C MET A 438 -7.93 -7.68 -9.64
N LYS A 439 -7.74 -8.44 -8.54
CA LYS A 439 -7.21 -9.80 -8.60
C LYS A 439 -8.11 -10.75 -9.39
N ILE A 440 -9.43 -10.69 -9.17
CA ILE A 440 -10.40 -11.48 -9.94
C ILE A 440 -10.40 -11.08 -11.41
N LEU A 441 -10.41 -9.78 -11.72
CA LEU A 441 -10.38 -9.28 -13.11
C LEU A 441 -9.11 -9.72 -13.85
N SER A 442 -7.95 -9.64 -13.20
CA SER A 442 -6.68 -10.08 -13.80
C SER A 442 -6.63 -11.60 -14.00
N LEU A 443 -7.27 -12.37 -13.12
CA LEU A 443 -7.30 -13.82 -13.19
C LEU A 443 -8.17 -14.34 -14.36
N ILE A 444 -9.35 -13.77 -14.55
CA ILE A 444 -10.35 -14.32 -15.50
C ILE A 444 -10.43 -13.58 -16.84
N ASP A 445 -9.87 -12.38 -16.94
CA ASP A 445 -9.88 -11.52 -18.13
C ASP A 445 -8.60 -10.68 -18.20
N GLU A 446 -7.42 -11.33 -18.27
CA GLU A 446 -6.11 -10.68 -18.19
C GLU A 446 -5.94 -9.55 -19.22
N ASP A 447 -6.32 -9.82 -20.48
CA ASP A 447 -6.23 -8.88 -21.60
C ASP A 447 -7.35 -7.83 -21.64
N ALA A 448 -8.26 -7.85 -20.67
CA ALA A 448 -9.43 -6.97 -20.57
C ALA A 448 -10.42 -7.03 -21.76
N THR A 449 -10.37 -8.08 -22.54
CA THR A 449 -11.26 -8.21 -23.74
C THR A 449 -12.73 -8.19 -23.37
N ILE A 450 -13.15 -8.88 -22.30
CA ILE A 450 -14.53 -8.90 -21.84
C ILE A 450 -14.87 -7.60 -21.14
N TRP A 451 -13.96 -7.12 -20.29
CA TRP A 451 -14.13 -5.88 -19.53
C TRP A 451 -14.38 -4.67 -20.43
N PHE A 452 -13.61 -4.51 -21.53
CA PHE A 452 -13.83 -3.43 -22.50
C PHE A 452 -15.18 -3.50 -23.19
N LYS A 453 -15.71 -4.68 -23.46
CA LYS A 453 -17.06 -4.85 -24.06
C LYS A 453 -18.18 -4.34 -23.14
N LEU A 454 -17.96 -4.32 -21.84
CA LEU A 454 -18.90 -3.82 -20.84
C LEU A 454 -18.84 -2.29 -20.66
N GLN A 455 -17.82 -1.61 -21.23
CA GLN A 455 -17.66 -0.17 -21.08
C GLN A 455 -18.42 0.59 -22.17
N SER A 456 -18.80 1.85 -21.86
CA SER A 456 -19.37 2.74 -22.86
C SER A 456 -18.30 3.21 -23.86
N LYS A 457 -18.70 3.48 -25.11
CA LYS A 457 -17.78 4.01 -26.12
C LYS A 457 -17.12 5.33 -25.66
N ALA A 458 -17.87 6.21 -25.03
CA ALA A 458 -17.37 7.49 -24.52
C ALA A 458 -16.24 7.29 -23.50
N PHE A 459 -16.40 6.32 -22.57
CA PHE A 459 -15.34 6.00 -21.58
C PHE A 459 -14.07 5.48 -22.26
N ILE A 460 -14.20 4.64 -23.28
CA ILE A 460 -13.04 4.09 -24.01
C ILE A 460 -12.32 5.19 -24.80
N GLU A 461 -13.07 6.06 -25.48
CA GLU A 461 -12.50 7.16 -26.26
C GLU A 461 -11.77 8.19 -25.37
N GLU A 462 -12.39 8.58 -24.24
CA GLU A 462 -11.80 9.51 -23.27
C GLU A 462 -10.51 8.98 -22.64
N ASN A 463 -10.37 7.67 -22.50
CA ASN A 463 -9.26 7.02 -21.80
C ASN A 463 -8.36 6.20 -22.74
N SER A 464 -8.36 6.52 -24.03
CA SER A 464 -7.55 5.81 -25.03
C SER A 464 -6.05 5.94 -24.72
N GLY A 465 -5.33 4.81 -24.75
CA GLY A 465 -3.88 4.75 -24.53
C GLY A 465 -3.44 4.65 -23.06
N LYS A 466 -4.37 4.69 -22.10
CA LYS A 466 -4.05 4.50 -20.69
C LYS A 466 -3.86 3.03 -20.32
N ASN A 467 -3.13 2.79 -19.23
CA ASN A 467 -2.90 1.46 -18.66
C ASN A 467 -4.22 0.79 -18.25
N ILE A 468 -4.37 -0.50 -18.58
CA ILE A 468 -5.58 -1.29 -18.30
C ILE A 468 -5.88 -1.36 -16.81
N ASN A 469 -4.87 -1.58 -15.97
CA ASN A 469 -5.05 -1.67 -14.53
C ASN A 469 -5.48 -0.32 -13.94
N TYR A 470 -4.90 0.78 -14.42
CA TYR A 470 -5.37 2.13 -14.07
C TYR A 470 -6.86 2.31 -14.38
N LEU A 471 -7.30 1.94 -15.59
CA LEU A 471 -8.69 2.09 -16.02
C LEU A 471 -9.66 1.24 -15.19
N ARG A 472 -9.29 -0.01 -14.90
CA ARG A 472 -10.06 -0.91 -14.03
C ARG A 472 -10.20 -0.35 -12.63
N LYS A 473 -9.09 0.09 -12.01
CA LYS A 473 -9.10 0.71 -10.68
C LYS A 473 -9.96 1.98 -10.67
N LEU A 474 -9.75 2.87 -11.64
CA LEU A 474 -10.52 4.10 -11.77
C LEU A 474 -12.03 3.83 -11.83
N LYS A 475 -12.44 2.84 -12.61
CA LYS A 475 -13.85 2.47 -12.76
C LYS A 475 -14.43 1.88 -11.48
N ILE A 476 -13.72 0.96 -10.83
CA ILE A 476 -14.14 0.36 -9.55
C ILE A 476 -14.31 1.45 -8.48
N ILE A 477 -13.33 2.34 -8.36
CA ILE A 477 -13.37 3.45 -7.38
C ILE A 477 -14.55 4.38 -7.66
N LYS A 478 -14.75 4.77 -8.93
CA LYS A 478 -15.84 5.66 -9.32
C LYS A 478 -17.22 5.05 -9.15
N ASP A 479 -17.37 3.76 -9.43
CA ASP A 479 -18.70 3.18 -9.57
C ASP A 479 -19.10 2.25 -8.43
N SER A 480 -18.15 1.52 -7.82
CA SER A 480 -18.49 0.40 -6.94
C SER A 480 -18.30 0.69 -5.46
N ILE A 481 -17.34 1.54 -5.07
CA ILE A 481 -16.90 1.67 -3.68
C ILE A 481 -17.44 2.96 -3.04
N PHE A 482 -18.01 2.82 -1.83
CA PHE A 482 -18.51 3.91 -1.01
C PHE A 482 -18.06 3.72 0.43
N GLY A 483 -17.69 4.80 1.11
CA GLY A 483 -17.26 4.78 2.50
C GLY A 483 -17.84 5.96 3.28
N VAL A 484 -18.20 5.72 4.53
CA VAL A 484 -18.59 6.76 5.47
C VAL A 484 -17.78 6.58 6.74
N ASP A 485 -17.30 7.68 7.31
CA ASP A 485 -16.69 7.67 8.64
C ASP A 485 -17.01 8.97 9.37
N ILE A 486 -16.98 8.91 10.70
CA ILE A 486 -17.24 10.09 11.53
C ILE A 486 -16.02 11.01 11.63
N GLN A 487 -14.81 10.50 11.33
CA GLN A 487 -13.57 11.24 11.44
C GLN A 487 -13.13 11.82 10.09
N PRO A 488 -13.04 13.17 9.94
CA PRO A 488 -12.61 13.80 8.70
C PRO A 488 -11.25 13.34 8.22
N SER A 489 -10.26 13.20 9.14
CA SER A 489 -8.91 12.76 8.81
C SER A 489 -8.86 11.33 8.28
N ALA A 490 -9.69 10.42 8.77
CA ALA A 490 -9.79 9.05 8.27
C ALA A 490 -10.28 9.03 6.82
N ILE A 491 -11.30 9.82 6.49
CA ILE A 491 -11.82 9.98 5.13
C ILE A 491 -10.74 10.52 4.18
N GLU A 492 -9.97 11.54 4.62
CA GLU A 492 -8.90 12.09 3.79
C GLU A 492 -7.80 11.06 3.51
N ILE A 493 -7.43 10.25 4.50
CA ILE A 493 -6.46 9.17 4.31
C ILE A 493 -6.99 8.11 3.35
N SER A 494 -8.26 7.73 3.46
CA SER A 494 -8.89 6.80 2.52
C SER A 494 -8.78 7.31 1.08
N LYS A 495 -9.12 8.58 0.84
CA LYS A 495 -8.98 9.22 -0.48
C LYS A 495 -7.54 9.19 -0.99
N LEU A 496 -6.57 9.50 -0.12
CA LEU A 496 -5.14 9.48 -0.48
C LEU A 496 -4.64 8.07 -0.84
N ARG A 497 -5.07 7.04 -0.14
CA ARG A 497 -4.73 5.64 -0.47
C ARG A 497 -5.27 5.25 -1.86
N PHE A 498 -6.50 5.63 -2.18
CA PHE A 498 -7.04 5.42 -3.52
C PHE A 498 -6.25 6.17 -4.60
N PHE A 499 -5.84 7.42 -4.32
CA PHE A 499 -4.98 8.15 -5.25
C PHE A 499 -3.65 7.43 -5.47
N LEU A 500 -2.95 7.03 -4.40
CA LEU A 500 -1.70 6.27 -4.51
C LEU A 500 -1.90 4.99 -5.31
N SER A 501 -2.99 4.25 -5.06
CA SER A 501 -3.32 3.04 -5.82
C SER A 501 -3.52 3.29 -7.32
N LEU A 502 -4.08 4.44 -7.71
CA LEU A 502 -4.23 4.82 -9.12
C LEU A 502 -2.88 5.17 -9.76
N ILE A 503 -2.06 5.99 -9.10
CA ILE A 503 -0.79 6.44 -9.68
C ILE A 503 0.26 5.34 -9.80
N VAL A 504 0.11 4.21 -9.10
CA VAL A 504 0.97 3.03 -9.32
C VAL A 504 0.97 2.62 -10.79
N ASP A 505 -0.21 2.56 -11.40
CA ASP A 505 -0.41 2.09 -12.78
C ASP A 505 -0.45 3.23 -13.81
N GLU A 506 -0.20 4.48 -13.41
CA GLU A 506 -0.14 5.62 -14.32
C GLU A 506 1.28 5.81 -14.86
N ASP A 507 1.44 5.73 -16.17
CA ASP A 507 2.73 5.88 -16.86
C ASP A 507 3.01 7.34 -17.29
N GLY A 508 2.02 8.24 -17.12
CA GLY A 508 2.09 9.64 -17.52
C GLY A 508 1.98 10.63 -16.36
N GLU A 509 1.56 11.84 -16.67
CA GLU A 509 1.19 12.83 -15.65
C GLU A 509 -0.11 12.38 -14.95
N PRO A 510 -0.11 12.21 -13.61
CA PRO A 510 -1.29 11.72 -12.92
C PRO A 510 -2.45 12.71 -13.06
N GLU A 511 -3.60 12.17 -13.42
CA GLU A 511 -4.83 12.96 -13.39
C GLU A 511 -5.22 13.27 -11.94
N PRO A 512 -5.91 14.41 -11.72
CA PRO A 512 -6.49 14.69 -10.40
C PRO A 512 -7.38 13.54 -9.95
N LEU A 513 -7.39 13.30 -8.66
CA LEU A 513 -8.31 12.32 -8.08
C LEU A 513 -9.73 12.58 -8.60
N PRO A 514 -10.44 11.58 -9.10
CA PRO A 514 -11.85 11.76 -9.41
C PRO A 514 -12.55 12.29 -8.17
N ASN A 515 -13.56 13.13 -8.36
CA ASN A 515 -14.31 13.69 -7.24
C ASN A 515 -14.89 12.56 -6.37
N LEU A 516 -14.24 12.28 -5.24
CA LEU A 516 -14.63 11.26 -4.27
C LEU A 516 -15.47 11.83 -3.12
N GLU A 517 -15.84 13.11 -3.14
CA GLU A 517 -16.58 13.77 -2.06
C GLU A 517 -17.94 13.11 -1.78
N PHE A 518 -18.58 12.59 -2.84
CA PHE A 518 -19.84 11.84 -2.71
C PHE A 518 -19.64 10.32 -2.53
N LYS A 519 -18.40 9.85 -2.53
CA LYS A 519 -18.04 8.43 -2.36
C LYS A 519 -17.52 8.15 -0.97
N PHE A 520 -16.72 9.07 -0.45
CA PHE A 520 -16.16 9.01 0.90
C PHE A 520 -16.61 10.24 1.66
N VAL A 521 -17.55 10.04 2.59
CA VAL A 521 -18.29 11.12 3.25
C VAL A 521 -18.00 11.10 4.75
N CYS A 522 -17.68 12.28 5.29
CA CYS A 522 -17.59 12.44 6.74
C CYS A 522 -19.02 12.64 7.31
N ALA A 523 -19.55 11.61 7.97
CA ALA A 523 -20.88 11.62 8.54
C ALA A 523 -21.05 10.55 9.63
N ASN A 524 -22.06 10.72 10.47
CA ASN A 524 -22.48 9.68 11.43
C ASN A 524 -23.61 8.83 10.82
N THR A 525 -23.30 7.58 10.47
CA THR A 525 -24.23 6.64 9.84
C THR A 525 -25.35 6.17 10.77
N LEU A 526 -25.21 6.38 12.07
CA LEU A 526 -26.24 6.00 13.07
C LEU A 526 -27.32 7.07 13.22
N LEU A 527 -27.13 8.26 12.66
CA LEU A 527 -28.15 9.31 12.69
C LEU A 527 -29.11 9.16 11.52
N PRO A 528 -30.44 9.34 11.76
CA PRO A 528 -31.41 9.29 10.68
C PRO A 528 -31.18 10.46 9.69
N SER A 529 -31.49 10.20 8.41
CA SER A 529 -31.44 11.25 7.39
C SER A 529 -32.36 12.43 7.78
N PRO A 530 -31.88 13.67 7.73
CA PRO A 530 -32.73 14.85 7.98
C PRO A 530 -33.79 15.07 6.89
N PHE A 531 -33.69 14.35 5.77
CA PHE A 531 -34.64 14.43 4.66
C PHE A 531 -35.69 13.32 4.80
N ASN A 532 -36.97 13.68 4.90
CA ASN A 532 -38.10 12.78 4.74
C ASN A 532 -38.11 12.22 3.30
N ILE A 533 -37.42 11.11 3.06
CA ILE A 533 -37.53 10.37 1.81
C ILE A 533 -38.97 9.79 1.82
N LYS A 534 -39.86 10.31 0.99
CA LYS A 534 -41.19 9.74 0.77
C LYS A 534 -40.99 8.25 0.43
N LYS A 535 -41.52 7.38 1.29
CA LYS A 535 -41.49 5.92 1.13
C LYS A 535 -42.04 5.55 -0.25
N ASN A 536 -41.19 5.27 -1.22
CA ASN A 536 -41.56 4.36 -2.29
C ASN A 536 -41.32 2.95 -1.75
N THR A 537 -42.39 2.21 -1.61
CA THR A 537 -42.59 0.87 -1.08
C THR A 537 -41.49 -0.15 -1.40
N GLN A 538 -40.34 -0.04 -0.75
CA GLN A 538 -39.43 -1.15 -0.50
C GLN A 538 -38.97 -1.05 0.95
N THR A 539 -39.42 -1.99 1.76
CA THR A 539 -39.01 -2.17 3.16
C THR A 539 -37.48 -2.28 3.23
N THR A 540 -36.83 -1.26 3.78
CA THR A 540 -35.41 -1.33 4.09
C THR A 540 -35.23 -1.85 5.50
N ILE A 541 -34.06 -2.43 5.80
CA ILE A 541 -33.68 -3.02 7.10
C ILE A 541 -33.87 -2.02 8.28
N PHE A 542 -34.07 -0.73 8.01
CA PHE A 542 -34.22 0.37 8.98
C PHE A 542 -35.66 0.81 9.26
N ASP A 543 -36.68 0.14 8.68
CA ASP A 543 -38.08 0.54 8.86
C ASP A 543 -38.70 0.09 10.21
N ASN A 544 -37.94 -0.54 11.13
CA ASN A 544 -38.44 -1.05 12.41
C ASN A 544 -38.08 -0.20 13.65
N THR A 545 -37.93 1.11 13.51
CA THR A 545 -37.63 1.98 14.67
C THR A 545 -38.83 2.84 15.16
N ASP A 546 -40.06 2.44 14.84
CA ASP A 546 -41.25 3.12 15.39
C ASP A 546 -41.66 2.55 16.77
N ASN A 547 -40.74 2.28 17.68
CA ASN A 547 -41.09 2.05 19.10
C ASN A 547 -39.85 2.09 19.99
N ILE A 548 -39.27 3.24 20.22
CA ILE A 548 -38.56 3.54 21.46
C ILE A 548 -38.80 5.01 21.79
N ASN A 549 -39.74 5.25 22.71
CA ASN A 549 -39.88 6.49 23.48
C ASN A 549 -38.74 6.61 24.49
#